data_25f86adbd582c17d7d6a8a12201b4541
#
_entry.id   25f86adbd582c17d7d6a8a12201b4541
#
_cell.length_a   1.000
_cell.length_b   1.000
_cell.length_c   1.000
_cell.angle_alpha   90.00
_cell.angle_beta   90.00
_cell.angle_gamma   90.00
#
_symmetry.space_group_name_H-M   'P 1'
#
loop_
_entity.id
_entity.type
_entity.pdbx_description
1 polymer ?
#
loop_
_entity_poly.entity_id
_entity_poly.type
_entity_poly.pdbx_seq_one_letter_code
_entity_poly.pdbx_strand_id
1 'polypeptide(L)'
;AGLRGGYVYSQYALDHPDEFQVVAVAEPDKERREIFAAKHHIPEKLCFKNYEELLAKEKMADCAMVCTQDQMHYEPVVMAMEKGYHVLCEKPMSPDKKEIIKMGRWRKNTTGFCLCATYFGIHPSFPN
;
A
#
# COMPACT_ATOMS: atom_id res chain seq x y z
N ALA A 1 -6.19 -0.85 -8.32
CA ALA A 1 -4.86 -1.41 -8.19
C ALA A 1 -4.08 -1.20 -9.50
N GLY A 2 -3.04 -0.38 -9.48
CA GLY A 2 -2.17 -0.15 -10.64
C GLY A 2 -1.35 -1.39 -10.99
N LEU A 3 -0.58 -1.33 -12.10
CA LEU A 3 0.24 -2.45 -12.59
C LEU A 3 1.11 -3.08 -11.50
N ARG A 4 1.77 -2.27 -10.66
CA ARG A 4 2.63 -2.78 -9.59
C ARG A 4 1.86 -3.46 -8.47
N GLY A 5 0.85 -2.79 -7.93
CA GLY A 5 0.01 -3.38 -6.88
C GLY A 5 -0.76 -4.60 -7.37
N GLY A 6 -1.30 -4.54 -8.60
CA GLY A 6 -2.12 -5.60 -9.17
C GLY A 6 -1.37 -6.83 -9.67
N TYR A 7 -0.12 -6.69 -10.11
CA TYR A 7 0.61 -7.79 -10.75
C TYR A 7 1.89 -8.21 -10.03
N VAL A 8 2.55 -7.30 -9.34
CA VAL A 8 3.81 -7.63 -8.67
C VAL A 8 3.57 -8.07 -7.23
N TYR A 9 3.08 -7.16 -6.40
CA TYR A 9 2.92 -7.45 -4.97
C TYR A 9 1.77 -8.41 -4.67
N SER A 10 0.65 -8.25 -5.38
CA SER A 10 -0.50 -9.10 -5.12
C SER A 10 -0.32 -10.54 -5.63
N GLN A 11 0.58 -10.76 -6.60
CA GLN A 11 0.89 -12.11 -7.05
C GLN A 11 1.52 -12.93 -5.94
N TYR A 12 2.39 -12.32 -5.13
CA TYR A 12 2.98 -12.99 -3.98
C TYR A 12 1.91 -13.54 -3.01
N ALA A 13 0.83 -12.79 -2.80
CA ALA A 13 -0.27 -13.23 -1.94
C ALA A 13 -1.00 -14.49 -2.48
N LEU A 14 -1.04 -14.67 -3.80
CA LEU A 14 -1.63 -15.87 -4.41
C LEU A 14 -0.70 -17.06 -4.34
N ASP A 15 0.60 -16.82 -4.47
CA ASP A 15 1.62 -17.87 -4.45
C ASP A 15 1.93 -18.32 -3.01
N HIS A 16 1.71 -17.43 -2.03
CA HIS A 16 2.01 -17.65 -0.60
C HIS A 16 0.82 -17.24 0.30
N PRO A 17 -0.33 -17.91 0.18
CA PRO A 17 -1.55 -17.50 0.90
C PRO A 17 -1.44 -17.66 2.42
N ASP A 18 -0.53 -18.50 2.91
CA ASP A 18 -0.28 -18.69 4.33
C ASP A 18 0.57 -17.56 4.96
N GLU A 19 1.28 -16.80 4.13
CA GLU A 19 2.18 -15.71 4.57
C GLU A 19 1.59 -14.33 4.37
N PHE A 20 0.84 -14.14 3.27
CA PHE A 20 0.31 -12.85 2.86
C PHE A 20 -1.07 -12.96 2.21
N GLN A 21 -2.00 -12.15 2.67
CA GLN A 21 -3.35 -12.10 2.14
C GLN A 21 -3.80 -10.67 1.84
N VAL A 22 -4.36 -10.45 0.66
CA VAL A 22 -5.01 -9.19 0.31
C VAL A 22 -6.44 -9.21 0.81
N VAL A 23 -6.80 -8.31 1.72
CA VAL A 23 -8.12 -8.30 2.38
C VAL A 23 -9.06 -7.22 1.86
N ALA A 24 -8.52 -6.12 1.30
CA ALA A 24 -9.31 -5.01 0.79
C ALA A 24 -8.62 -4.34 -0.40
N VAL A 25 -9.39 -3.63 -1.19
CA VAL A 25 -8.88 -2.86 -2.34
C VAL A 25 -9.55 -1.51 -2.45
N ALA A 26 -8.77 -0.47 -2.76
CA ALA A 26 -9.23 0.83 -3.18
C ALA A 26 -8.72 1.11 -4.61
N GLU A 27 -9.63 1.21 -5.57
CA GLU A 27 -9.33 1.44 -6.98
C GLU A 27 -10.47 2.22 -7.62
N PRO A 28 -10.23 3.43 -8.15
CA PRO A 28 -11.26 4.24 -8.79
C PRO A 28 -11.89 3.58 -10.01
N ASP A 29 -11.09 2.90 -10.81
CA ASP A 29 -11.57 2.19 -11.99
C ASP A 29 -12.38 0.96 -11.58
N LYS A 30 -13.66 0.94 -11.96
CA LYS A 30 -14.59 -0.12 -11.56
C LYS A 30 -14.17 -1.49 -12.08
N GLU A 31 -13.79 -1.57 -13.34
CA GLU A 31 -13.43 -2.85 -13.98
C GLU A 31 -12.16 -3.43 -13.34
N ARG A 32 -11.12 -2.60 -13.16
CA ARG A 32 -9.90 -3.02 -12.46
C ARG A 32 -10.16 -3.46 -11.03
N ARG A 33 -11.03 -2.75 -10.32
CA ARG A 33 -11.42 -3.08 -8.95
C ARG A 33 -12.11 -4.44 -8.88
N GLU A 34 -13.06 -4.70 -9.79
CA GLU A 34 -13.81 -5.96 -9.85
C GLU A 34 -12.89 -7.13 -10.23
N ILE A 35 -12.02 -6.97 -11.23
CA ILE A 35 -11.04 -8.00 -11.63
C ILE A 35 -10.11 -8.32 -10.46
N PHE A 36 -9.60 -7.30 -9.78
CA PHE A 36 -8.70 -7.47 -8.65
C PHE A 36 -9.39 -8.15 -7.47
N ALA A 37 -10.61 -7.72 -7.15
CA ALA A 37 -11.40 -8.32 -6.09
C ALA A 37 -11.73 -9.80 -6.35
N ALA A 38 -12.10 -10.14 -7.58
CA ALA A 38 -12.36 -11.52 -7.97
C ALA A 38 -11.08 -12.38 -7.85
N LYS A 39 -9.94 -11.87 -8.31
CA LYS A 39 -8.65 -12.57 -8.25
C LYS A 39 -8.23 -12.91 -6.82
N HIS A 40 -8.49 -12.01 -5.88
CA HIS A 40 -8.10 -12.15 -4.47
C HIS A 40 -9.24 -12.54 -3.54
N HIS A 41 -10.41 -12.89 -4.08
CA HIS A 41 -11.59 -13.28 -3.31
C HIS A 41 -12.03 -12.23 -2.28
N ILE A 42 -11.87 -10.92 -2.63
CA ILE A 42 -12.24 -9.81 -1.75
C ILE A 42 -13.75 -9.60 -1.83
N PRO A 43 -14.48 -9.66 -0.70
CA PRO A 43 -15.91 -9.40 -0.70
C PRO A 43 -16.23 -7.94 -1.08
N GLU A 44 -17.37 -7.70 -1.70
CA GLU A 44 -17.78 -6.38 -2.20
C GLU A 44 -17.70 -5.29 -1.13
N LYS A 45 -18.07 -5.60 0.10
CA LYS A 45 -18.02 -4.68 1.25
C LYS A 45 -16.62 -4.17 1.60
N LEU A 46 -15.57 -4.81 1.08
CA LEU A 46 -14.15 -4.44 1.25
C LEU A 46 -13.52 -3.91 -0.05
N CYS A 47 -14.36 -3.58 -1.03
CA CYS A 47 -13.98 -2.96 -2.29
C CYS A 47 -14.39 -1.49 -2.29
N PHE A 48 -13.44 -0.58 -2.34
CA PHE A 48 -13.64 0.86 -2.23
C PHE A 48 -13.26 1.57 -3.52
N LYS A 49 -13.90 2.70 -3.81
CA LYS A 49 -13.63 3.50 -5.00
C LYS A 49 -12.34 4.31 -4.87
N ASN A 50 -12.01 4.69 -3.65
CA ASN A 50 -10.83 5.51 -3.36
C ASN A 50 -10.24 5.14 -2.00
N TYR A 51 -9.04 5.62 -1.73
CA TYR A 51 -8.33 5.34 -0.47
C TYR A 51 -8.99 6.03 0.73
N GLU A 52 -9.66 7.15 0.53
CA GLU A 52 -10.37 7.89 1.59
C GLU A 52 -11.49 7.03 2.19
N GLU A 53 -12.29 6.40 1.32
CA GLU A 53 -13.37 5.49 1.76
C GLU A 53 -12.81 4.29 2.54
N LEU A 54 -11.72 3.70 2.08
CA LEU A 54 -11.07 2.58 2.75
C LEU A 54 -10.49 3.02 4.09
N LEU A 55 -9.73 4.10 4.12
CA LEU A 55 -9.07 4.60 5.32
C LEU A 55 -10.03 5.29 6.30
N ALA A 56 -11.26 5.60 5.90
CA ALA A 56 -12.32 6.02 6.83
C ALA A 56 -12.83 4.86 7.70
N LYS A 57 -12.64 3.61 7.28
CA LYS A 57 -13.02 2.42 8.07
C LYS A 57 -12.01 2.17 9.20
N GLU A 58 -12.39 1.34 10.14
CA GLU A 58 -11.46 0.82 11.15
C GLU A 58 -10.31 0.05 10.48
N LYS A 59 -9.17 -0.02 11.16
CA LYS A 59 -8.02 -0.76 10.68
C LYS A 59 -8.39 -2.24 10.48
N MET A 60 -8.23 -2.74 9.26
CA MET A 60 -8.68 -4.09 8.88
C MET A 60 -7.54 -5.01 8.43
N ALA A 61 -6.29 -4.50 8.41
CA ALA A 61 -5.10 -5.26 8.01
C ALA A 61 -3.86 -4.74 8.74
N ASP A 62 -2.77 -5.45 8.66
CA ASP A 62 -1.49 -5.04 9.27
C ASP A 62 -0.77 -4.01 8.40
N CYS A 63 -0.86 -4.16 7.08
CA CYS A 63 -0.13 -3.35 6.11
C CYS A 63 -1.08 -2.72 5.09
N ALA A 64 -0.74 -1.52 4.65
CA ALA A 64 -1.32 -0.85 3.49
C ALA A 64 -0.26 -0.70 2.39
N MET A 65 -0.62 -1.07 1.17
CA MET A 65 0.22 -0.87 -0.01
C MET A 65 -0.29 0.32 -0.80
N VAL A 66 0.54 1.35 -0.93
CA VAL A 66 0.23 2.56 -1.69
C VAL A 66 0.91 2.49 -3.04
N CYS A 67 0.12 2.16 -4.07
CA CYS A 67 0.55 1.97 -5.45
C CYS A 67 -0.21 2.91 -6.40
N THR A 68 -0.48 4.13 -5.96
CA THR A 68 -1.10 5.20 -6.74
C THR A 68 -0.10 5.82 -7.71
N GLN A 69 -0.46 6.88 -8.40
CA GLN A 69 0.49 7.68 -9.19
C GLN A 69 1.41 8.48 -8.25
N ASP A 70 2.62 8.77 -8.69
CA ASP A 70 3.71 9.37 -7.89
C ASP A 70 3.30 10.62 -7.09
N GLN A 71 2.46 11.47 -7.70
CA GLN A 71 1.97 12.71 -7.09
C GLN A 71 0.92 12.47 -5.99
N MET A 72 0.39 11.26 -5.89
CA MET A 72 -0.72 10.91 -5.00
C MET A 72 -0.28 9.97 -3.87
N HIS A 73 1.01 9.81 -3.63
CA HIS A 73 1.49 8.91 -2.57
C HIS A 73 1.37 9.51 -1.18
N TYR A 74 1.59 10.81 -1.03
CA TYR A 74 1.75 11.46 0.27
C TYR A 74 0.52 11.28 1.18
N GLU A 75 -0.65 11.68 0.71
CA GLU A 75 -1.86 11.68 1.54
C GLU A 75 -2.26 10.26 2.01
N PRO A 76 -2.39 9.26 1.12
CA PRO A 76 -2.76 7.92 1.57
C PRO A 76 -1.72 7.27 2.46
N VAL A 77 -0.43 7.58 2.28
CA VAL A 77 0.64 7.10 3.18
C VAL A 77 0.45 7.68 4.57
N VAL A 78 0.28 8.99 4.70
CA VAL A 78 0.10 9.67 5.98
C VAL A 78 -1.17 9.16 6.68
N MET A 79 -2.30 9.12 5.98
CA MET A 79 -3.57 8.62 6.54
C MET A 79 -3.47 7.16 7.02
N ALA A 80 -2.80 6.30 6.26
CA ALA A 80 -2.60 4.91 6.65
C ALA A 80 -1.68 4.79 7.89
N MET A 81 -0.61 5.57 7.94
CA MET A 81 0.30 5.60 9.10
C MET A 81 -0.39 6.12 10.35
N GLU A 82 -1.23 7.15 10.25
CA GLU A 82 -2.03 7.68 11.36
C GLU A 82 -2.99 6.64 11.93
N LYS A 83 -3.49 5.74 11.10
CA LYS A 83 -4.33 4.60 11.50
C LYS A 83 -3.53 3.42 12.05
N GLY A 84 -2.22 3.51 12.09
CA GLY A 84 -1.34 2.46 12.61
C GLY A 84 -1.08 1.30 11.65
N TYR A 85 -1.29 1.49 10.34
CA TYR A 85 -0.83 0.53 9.34
C TYR A 85 0.69 0.60 9.18
N HIS A 86 1.31 -0.54 8.92
CA HIS A 86 2.58 -0.56 8.22
C HIS A 86 2.33 -0.17 6.76
N VAL A 87 3.19 0.63 6.16
CA VAL A 87 2.95 1.13 4.81
C VAL A 87 4.09 0.74 3.88
N LEU A 88 3.76 0.11 2.76
CA LEU A 88 4.63 -0.04 1.61
C LEU A 88 4.21 0.98 0.56
N CYS A 89 5.06 1.98 0.31
CA CYS A 89 4.83 3.02 -0.68
C CYS A 89 5.67 2.75 -1.93
N GLU A 90 5.04 2.80 -3.10
CA GLU A 90 5.77 2.75 -4.37
C GLU A 90 6.68 3.97 -4.55
N LYS A 91 7.72 3.75 -5.34
CA LYS A 91 8.69 4.80 -5.68
C LYS A 91 8.16 5.65 -6.87
N PRO A 92 8.51 6.94 -6.90
CA PRO A 92 9.13 7.73 -5.84
C PRO A 92 8.12 8.02 -4.72
N MET A 93 8.58 8.17 -3.49
CA MET A 93 7.70 8.44 -2.34
C MET A 93 6.86 9.71 -2.54
N SER A 94 7.46 10.75 -3.09
CA SER A 94 6.84 11.99 -3.53
C SER A 94 7.80 12.76 -4.42
N PRO A 95 7.32 13.55 -5.38
CA PRO A 95 8.13 14.52 -6.11
C PRO A 95 8.54 15.73 -5.23
N ASP A 96 7.86 15.97 -4.11
CA ASP A 96 8.18 17.07 -3.19
C ASP A 96 9.05 16.59 -2.03
N LYS A 97 10.27 17.17 -1.94
CA LYS A 97 11.22 16.91 -0.86
C LYS A 97 10.65 17.20 0.54
N LYS A 98 9.76 18.18 0.68
CA LYS A 98 9.15 18.53 1.97
C LYS A 98 8.20 17.40 2.44
N GLU A 99 7.48 16.80 1.52
CA GLU A 99 6.60 15.65 1.81
C GLU A 99 7.42 14.44 2.26
N ILE A 100 8.52 14.13 1.55
CA ILE A 100 9.44 13.04 1.94
C ILE A 100 9.97 13.24 3.36
N ILE A 101 10.37 14.45 3.71
CA ILE A 101 10.84 14.79 5.06
C ILE A 101 9.72 14.58 6.10
N LYS A 102 8.49 15.01 5.77
CA LYS A 102 7.33 14.81 6.66
C LYS A 102 7.04 13.33 6.86
N MET A 103 6.99 12.53 5.78
CA MET A 103 6.80 11.08 5.87
C MET A 103 7.86 10.41 6.76
N GLY A 104 9.12 10.82 6.63
CA GLY A 104 10.22 10.36 7.48
C GLY A 104 10.08 10.74 8.96
N ARG A 105 9.49 11.90 9.26
CA ARG A 105 9.20 12.33 10.64
C ARG A 105 8.03 11.58 11.25
N TRP A 106 6.98 11.31 10.49
CA TRP A 106 5.83 10.51 10.92
C TRP A 106 6.25 9.12 11.41
N ARG A 107 7.22 8.50 10.74
CA ARG A 107 7.78 7.22 11.15
C ARG A 107 8.27 7.21 12.61
N LYS A 108 8.76 8.34 13.14
CA LYS A 108 9.25 8.43 14.52
C LYS A 108 8.13 8.53 15.55
N ASN A 109 6.93 8.93 15.12
CA ASN A 109 5.80 9.24 16.00
C ASN A 109 4.67 8.22 15.90
N THR A 110 4.81 7.19 15.08
CA THR A 110 3.81 6.15 14.87
C THR A 110 4.41 4.78 15.14
N THR A 111 3.56 3.81 15.47
CA THR A 111 3.97 2.41 15.66
C THR A 111 4.18 1.66 14.35
N GLY A 112 3.78 2.24 13.22
CA GLY A 112 3.91 1.66 11.88
C GLY A 112 5.26 1.97 11.23
N PHE A 113 5.64 1.11 10.29
CA PHE A 113 6.78 1.32 9.40
C PHE A 113 6.30 1.83 8.05
N CYS A 114 7.00 2.81 7.47
CA CYS A 114 6.85 3.17 6.07
C CYS A 114 8.11 2.72 5.32
N LEU A 115 7.93 1.82 4.38
CA LEU A 115 8.97 1.38 3.44
C LEU A 115 8.65 1.95 2.06
N CYS A 116 9.63 2.58 1.45
CA CYS A 116 9.55 2.92 0.04
C CYS A 116 10.06 1.73 -0.77
N ALA A 117 9.29 1.29 -1.76
CA ALA A 117 9.71 0.30 -2.72
C ALA A 117 10.74 0.90 -3.69
N THR A 118 11.86 1.35 -3.16
CA THR A 118 13.05 1.57 -3.98
C THR A 118 13.49 0.23 -4.52
N TYR A 119 14.06 0.22 -5.70
CA TYR A 119 14.63 -0.98 -6.32
C TYR A 119 15.79 -1.49 -5.43
N PHE A 120 15.47 -2.19 -4.37
CA PHE A 120 16.39 -3.06 -3.71
C PHE A 120 16.50 -4.31 -4.58
N GLY A 121 17.32 -4.22 -5.60
CA GLY A 121 18.02 -5.41 -6.00
C GLY A 121 18.64 -5.95 -4.72
N ILE A 122 18.34 -7.17 -4.35
CA ILE A 122 18.96 -7.87 -3.23
C ILE A 122 20.45 -7.85 -3.52
N HIS A 123 21.15 -6.85 -2.98
CA HIS A 123 22.59 -6.84 -3.03
C HIS A 123 23.04 -7.73 -1.85
N PRO A 124 23.82 -8.78 -2.08
CA PRO A 124 24.21 -9.74 -1.04
C PRO A 124 25.13 -9.17 0.07
N SER A 125 25.24 -7.86 0.17
CA SER A 125 26.20 -7.19 1.06
C SER A 125 25.59 -6.35 2.17
N PHE A 126 24.31 -6.58 2.57
CA PHE A 126 23.84 -6.09 3.85
C PHE A 126 24.07 -7.17 4.91
N PRO A 127 25.02 -7.00 5.83
CA PRO A 127 25.14 -7.88 6.98
C PRO A 127 23.92 -7.72 7.87
N ASN A 128 23.44 -8.85 8.40
CA ASN A 128 22.41 -8.97 9.42
C ASN A 128 22.71 -8.09 10.65
#